data_ad831fdee43bd441f854e3f35caa06cb
#
_entry.id   ad831fdee43bd441f854e3f35caa06cb
#
_cell.length_a   1.000
_cell.length_b   1.000
_cell.length_c   1.000
_cell.angle_alpha   90.00
_cell.angle_beta   90.00
_cell.angle_gamma   90.00
#
_symmetry.space_group_name_H-M   'P 1'
#
loop_
_entity.id
_entity.type
_entity.pdbx_description
1 polymer ?
#
loop_
_entity_poly.entity_id
_entity_poly.type
_entity_poly.pdbx_seq_one_letter_code
_entity_poly.pdbx_strand_id
1 'polypeptide(L)'
;SRKVYRAEVELGLATDTYDGEGKVTRRGDASAVTLEQVETALRAFKGGSVWQKPPPFSAIKKDGQRMYKLARAGIAVELAPRQVEVMGLEITRWQPPLVTIDLECGRGFYLRSVAHDLGEALGCGGYLKELVRTKYGIFTADTAVAMPRLEEAFTAGELSPFILPLDSVLSGLRSLEMNEVETRIVRNGRPLPLRARGEVGERARAYTPEGRFLGILRFKGQFWHPERLFLPRT
;
A
#
# COMPACT_ATOMS: atom_id res chain seq x y z
N SER A 1 4.40 -5.11 0.47
CA SER A 1 4.07 -4.62 -0.89
C SER A 1 4.27 -3.12 -0.95
N ARG A 2 5.00 -2.67 -1.96
CA ARG A 2 5.27 -1.27 -2.27
C ARG A 2 4.02 -0.62 -2.86
N LYS A 3 3.83 0.65 -2.57
CA LYS A 3 2.73 1.47 -3.09
C LYS A 3 3.31 2.76 -3.65
N VAL A 4 2.80 3.16 -4.80
CA VAL A 4 3.12 4.46 -5.39
C VAL A 4 1.87 5.31 -5.39
N TYR A 5 2.02 6.56 -5.00
CA TYR A 5 0.95 7.53 -4.94
C TYR A 5 1.35 8.79 -5.67
N ARG A 6 0.39 9.40 -6.34
CA ARG A 6 0.42 10.81 -6.73
C ARG A 6 -0.46 11.59 -5.79
N ALA A 7 0.10 12.60 -5.15
CA ALA A 7 -0.58 13.44 -4.17
C ALA A 7 -0.50 14.91 -4.58
N GLU A 8 -1.62 15.61 -4.58
CA GLU A 8 -1.66 17.05 -4.69
C GLU A 8 -1.86 17.64 -3.30
N VAL A 9 -0.92 18.46 -2.86
CA VAL A 9 -0.94 19.19 -1.59
C VAL A 9 -1.25 20.65 -1.89
N GLU A 10 -2.21 21.21 -1.18
CA GLU A 10 -2.51 22.65 -1.22
C GLU A 10 -1.97 23.32 0.04
N LEU A 11 -1.15 24.34 -0.17
CA LEU A 11 -0.55 25.18 0.88
C LEU A 11 -1.43 26.37 1.20
N GLY A 12 -1.26 26.97 2.40
CA GLY A 12 -2.01 28.14 2.84
C GLY A 12 -3.27 27.80 3.64
N LEU A 13 -3.54 26.52 3.90
CA LEU A 13 -4.71 26.07 4.63
C LEU A 13 -4.42 24.76 5.38
N ALA A 14 -4.87 24.63 6.63
CA ALA A 14 -4.81 23.39 7.38
C ALA A 14 -6.22 22.91 7.75
N THR A 15 -6.41 21.58 7.80
CA THR A 15 -7.66 20.94 8.20
C THR A 15 -7.43 19.95 9.34
N ASP A 16 -8.48 19.64 10.09
CA ASP A 16 -8.41 18.69 11.22
C ASP A 16 -8.17 17.24 10.81
N THR A 17 -8.51 16.86 9.57
CA THR A 17 -8.27 15.52 9.00
C THR A 17 -6.98 15.41 8.20
N TYR A 18 -6.31 16.57 7.95
CA TYR A 18 -5.14 16.71 7.08
C TYR A 18 -5.45 16.44 5.59
N ASP A 19 -6.73 16.40 5.20
CA ASP A 19 -7.22 16.29 3.83
C ASP A 19 -8.38 17.24 3.55
N GLY A 20 -8.86 17.28 2.31
CA GLY A 20 -9.91 18.20 1.86
C GLY A 20 -11.30 17.92 2.45
N GLU A 21 -11.52 16.79 3.12
CA GLU A 21 -12.81 16.45 3.75
C GLU A 21 -12.94 17.05 5.17
N GLY A 22 -11.84 17.53 5.74
CA GLY A 22 -11.79 18.07 7.09
C GLY A 22 -12.28 19.51 7.22
N LYS A 23 -12.53 19.90 8.46
CA LYS A 23 -12.83 21.30 8.80
C LYS A 23 -11.55 22.12 8.80
N VAL A 24 -11.61 23.31 8.22
CA VAL A 24 -10.49 24.27 8.25
C VAL A 24 -10.18 24.67 9.70
N THR A 25 -8.94 24.45 10.11
CA THR A 25 -8.43 24.81 11.44
C THR A 25 -7.56 26.05 11.43
N ARG A 26 -6.86 26.31 10.30
CA ARG A 26 -5.99 27.46 10.14
C ARG A 26 -5.95 27.90 8.68
N ARG A 27 -5.84 29.21 8.45
CA ARG A 27 -5.49 29.82 7.18
C ARG A 27 -4.16 30.53 7.33
N GLY A 28 -3.30 30.42 6.33
CA GLY A 28 -2.00 31.08 6.26
C GLY A 28 -1.75 31.63 4.87
N ASP A 29 -0.67 32.36 4.72
CA ASP A 29 -0.25 32.92 3.44
C ASP A 29 0.86 32.03 2.83
N ALA A 30 0.59 31.47 1.66
CA ALA A 30 1.56 30.68 0.89
C ALA A 30 2.13 31.45 -0.32
N SER A 31 1.78 32.74 -0.50
CA SER A 31 2.16 33.51 -1.68
C SER A 31 3.66 33.71 -1.84
N ALA A 32 4.42 33.73 -0.74
CA ALA A 32 5.87 33.89 -0.72
C ALA A 32 6.63 32.54 -0.69
N VAL A 33 5.92 31.39 -0.70
CA VAL A 33 6.56 30.08 -0.67
C VAL A 33 7.22 29.79 -2.02
N THR A 34 8.48 29.38 -1.99
CA THR A 34 9.25 29.02 -3.18
C THR A 34 9.40 27.50 -3.34
N LEU A 35 9.69 27.05 -4.56
CA LEU A 35 9.98 25.64 -4.84
C LEU A 35 11.15 25.14 -3.99
N GLU A 36 12.22 25.93 -3.83
CA GLU A 36 13.39 25.56 -3.04
C GLU A 36 13.04 25.30 -1.56
N GLN A 37 12.14 26.11 -0.98
CA GLN A 37 11.65 25.89 0.37
C GLN A 37 10.84 24.58 0.48
N VAL A 38 9.98 24.30 -0.50
CA VAL A 38 9.22 23.03 -0.58
C VAL A 38 10.16 21.83 -0.71
N GLU A 39 11.16 21.89 -1.60
CA GLU A 39 12.17 20.84 -1.76
C GLU A 39 12.95 20.60 -0.47
N THR A 40 13.32 21.66 0.22
CA THR A 40 14.06 21.59 1.49
C THR A 40 13.22 20.94 2.58
N ALA A 41 11.96 21.35 2.73
CA ALA A 41 11.04 20.76 3.70
C ALA A 41 10.77 19.26 3.42
N LEU A 42 10.63 18.89 2.15
CA LEU A 42 10.41 17.50 1.76
C LEU A 42 11.63 16.60 1.90
N ARG A 43 12.85 17.14 2.09
CA ARG A 43 14.05 16.33 2.36
C ARG A 43 13.91 15.47 3.60
N ALA A 44 13.14 15.90 4.60
CA ALA A 44 12.85 15.13 5.80
C ALA A 44 12.13 13.80 5.51
N PHE A 45 11.48 13.68 4.36
CA PHE A 45 10.78 12.48 3.91
C PHE A 45 11.55 11.68 2.85
N LYS A 46 12.77 12.11 2.47
CA LYS A 46 13.61 11.38 1.52
C LYS A 46 14.58 10.46 2.26
N GLY A 47 14.67 9.21 1.84
CA GLY A 47 15.77 8.34 2.22
C GLY A 47 15.48 7.29 3.29
N GLY A 48 14.75 6.26 2.92
CA GLY A 48 14.69 5.03 3.70
C GLY A 48 13.64 5.06 4.81
N SER A 49 14.06 5.04 6.06
CA SER A 49 13.15 4.97 7.20
C SER A 49 12.98 6.34 7.85
N VAL A 50 11.74 6.82 7.93
CA VAL A 50 11.39 8.11 8.52
C VAL A 50 10.42 7.93 9.68
N TRP A 51 10.48 8.85 10.67
CA TRP A 51 9.50 8.91 11.74
C TRP A 51 8.33 9.78 11.32
N GLN A 52 7.12 9.23 11.38
CA GLN A 52 5.91 9.94 11.00
C GLN A 52 4.84 9.83 12.10
N LYS A 53 4.26 10.95 12.48
CA LYS A 53 3.08 11.00 13.34
C LYS A 53 1.84 10.70 12.50
N PRO A 54 1.09 9.64 12.80
CA PRO A 54 -0.15 9.34 12.06
C PRO A 54 -1.18 10.45 12.22
N PRO A 55 -2.06 10.69 11.23
CA PRO A 55 -3.12 11.68 11.36
C PRO A 55 -4.14 11.24 12.42
N PRO A 56 -4.84 12.22 13.08
CA PRO A 56 -5.86 11.92 14.09
C PRO A 56 -6.95 10.98 13.58
N PHE A 57 -7.38 11.16 12.34
CA PHE A 57 -8.37 10.32 11.69
C PHE A 57 -7.72 9.13 10.98
N SER A 58 -7.26 8.14 11.75
CA SER A 58 -6.61 6.93 11.21
C SER A 58 -7.30 5.65 11.68
N ALA A 59 -7.05 4.54 10.99
CA ALA A 59 -7.56 3.21 11.35
C ALA A 59 -6.73 2.53 12.46
N ILE A 60 -5.72 3.20 12.99
CA ILE A 60 -4.89 2.70 14.09
C ILE A 60 -5.77 2.45 15.31
N LYS A 61 -5.49 1.37 16.01
CA LYS A 61 -6.13 1.07 17.30
C LYS A 61 -5.24 1.56 18.45
N LYS A 62 -5.86 2.22 19.42
CA LYS A 62 -5.29 2.50 20.74
C LYS A 62 -6.27 1.98 21.79
N ASP A 63 -5.80 1.17 22.72
CA ASP A 63 -6.63 0.55 23.77
C ASP A 63 -7.88 -0.18 23.22
N GLY A 64 -7.70 -0.88 22.09
CA GLY A 64 -8.78 -1.62 21.42
C GLY A 64 -9.71 -0.77 20.53
N GLN A 65 -9.70 0.56 20.66
CA GLN A 65 -10.55 1.47 19.88
C GLN A 65 -9.81 2.06 18.67
N ARG A 66 -10.54 2.26 17.57
CA ARG A 66 -9.97 2.89 16.37
C ARG A 66 -9.91 4.41 16.55
N MET A 67 -8.78 5.01 16.21
CA MET A 67 -8.52 6.44 16.37
C MET A 67 -9.58 7.34 15.71
N TYR A 68 -10.05 7.00 14.52
CA TYR A 68 -11.09 7.80 13.85
C TYR A 68 -12.41 7.86 14.64
N LYS A 69 -12.73 6.85 15.48
CA LYS A 69 -13.91 6.88 16.36
C LYS A 69 -13.72 7.87 17.51
N LEU A 70 -12.54 7.89 18.10
CA LEU A 70 -12.18 8.81 19.18
C LEU A 70 -12.14 10.26 18.67
N ALA A 71 -11.51 10.48 17.51
CA ALA A 71 -11.45 11.79 16.87
C ALA A 71 -12.85 12.34 16.54
N ARG A 72 -13.77 11.51 16.02
CA ARG A 72 -15.17 11.90 15.77
C ARG A 72 -15.95 12.21 17.06
N ALA A 73 -15.58 11.60 18.17
CA ALA A 73 -16.14 11.89 19.49
C ALA A 73 -15.52 13.13 20.14
N GLY A 74 -14.63 13.86 19.44
CA GLY A 74 -13.94 15.04 19.97
C GLY A 74 -12.85 14.71 21.00
N ILE A 75 -12.50 13.44 21.16
CA ILE A 75 -11.46 13.00 22.09
C ILE A 75 -10.11 13.13 21.42
N ALA A 76 -9.32 14.11 21.84
CA ALA A 76 -7.95 14.28 21.38
C ALA A 76 -7.09 13.17 21.97
N VAL A 77 -6.51 12.35 21.06
CA VAL A 77 -5.57 11.30 21.45
C VAL A 77 -4.25 11.54 20.76
N GLU A 78 -3.21 11.71 21.54
CA GLU A 78 -1.88 11.82 20.99
C GLU A 78 -1.38 10.45 20.54
N LEU A 79 -0.94 10.38 19.26
CA LEU A 79 -0.30 9.21 18.68
C LEU A 79 1.22 9.39 18.68
N ALA A 80 1.91 8.37 19.16
CA ALA A 80 3.36 8.33 19.06
C ALA A 80 3.78 8.23 17.58
N PRO A 81 4.86 8.92 17.19
CA PRO A 81 5.48 8.73 15.88
C PRO A 81 5.82 7.26 15.63
N ARG A 82 5.72 6.84 14.38
CA ARG A 82 6.03 5.48 13.95
C ARG A 82 7.04 5.51 12.83
N GLN A 83 7.92 4.55 12.82
CA GLN A 83 8.88 4.37 11.76
C GLN A 83 8.15 3.81 10.53
N VAL A 84 8.30 4.48 9.39
CA VAL A 84 7.70 4.12 8.10
C VAL A 84 8.77 4.20 7.02
N GLU A 85 8.56 3.46 5.93
CA GLU A 85 9.55 3.33 4.86
C GLU A 85 9.16 4.19 3.67
N VAL A 86 10.10 5.01 3.17
CA VAL A 86 9.99 5.80 1.94
C VAL A 86 11.09 5.36 1.00
N MET A 87 10.73 4.88 -0.20
CA MET A 87 11.67 4.41 -1.21
C MET A 87 11.98 5.49 -2.25
N GLY A 88 11.04 6.42 -2.46
CA GLY A 88 11.20 7.54 -3.38
C GLY A 88 10.19 8.64 -3.10
N LEU A 89 10.62 9.88 -3.30
CA LEU A 89 9.76 11.06 -3.27
C LEU A 89 10.30 12.05 -4.31
N GLU A 90 9.43 12.49 -5.20
CA GLU A 90 9.73 13.44 -6.27
C GLU A 90 8.62 14.48 -6.39
N ILE A 91 8.99 15.75 -6.58
CA ILE A 91 8.04 16.80 -6.95
C ILE A 91 7.88 16.73 -8.47
N THR A 92 6.66 16.45 -8.92
CA THR A 92 6.35 16.33 -10.35
C THR A 92 5.74 17.60 -10.93
N ARG A 93 5.16 18.46 -10.07
CA ARG A 93 4.58 19.74 -10.50
C ARG A 93 4.61 20.74 -9.35
N TRP A 94 4.97 21.98 -9.65
CA TRP A 94 4.84 23.14 -8.77
C TRP A 94 4.02 24.22 -9.45
N GLN A 95 2.89 24.55 -8.86
CA GLN A 95 1.98 25.60 -9.33
C GLN A 95 1.33 26.24 -8.10
N PRO A 96 2.00 27.22 -7.49
CA PRO A 96 1.55 27.80 -6.21
C PRO A 96 0.06 28.14 -6.19
N PRO A 97 -0.68 27.83 -5.13
CA PRO A 97 -0.23 27.18 -3.89
C PRO A 97 -0.20 25.64 -3.94
N LEU A 98 -0.27 25.02 -5.13
CA LEU A 98 -0.33 23.57 -5.33
C LEU A 98 1.05 22.97 -5.60
N VAL A 99 1.34 21.87 -4.91
CA VAL A 99 2.49 21.01 -5.18
C VAL A 99 2.03 19.57 -5.40
N THR A 100 2.44 18.97 -6.53
CA THR A 100 2.18 17.55 -6.82
C THR A 100 3.45 16.77 -6.56
N ILE A 101 3.31 15.69 -5.78
CA ILE A 101 4.40 14.78 -5.45
C ILE A 101 4.04 13.35 -5.85
N ASP A 102 5.00 12.64 -6.42
CA ASP A 102 4.95 11.18 -6.55
C ASP A 102 5.78 10.57 -5.43
N LEU A 103 5.21 9.59 -4.72
CA LEU A 103 5.82 8.98 -3.55
C LEU A 103 5.69 7.47 -3.58
N GLU A 104 6.82 6.76 -3.44
CA GLU A 104 6.87 5.33 -3.23
C GLU A 104 7.14 5.01 -1.76
N CYS A 105 6.25 4.20 -1.14
CA CYS A 105 6.34 3.91 0.29
C CYS A 105 5.93 2.48 0.66
N GLY A 106 6.31 2.10 1.87
CA GLY A 106 5.93 0.87 2.53
C GLY A 106 4.53 0.92 3.19
N ARG A 107 4.30 0.00 4.11
CA ARG A 107 3.05 -0.05 4.89
C ARG A 107 3.03 1.02 5.98
N GLY A 108 1.83 1.52 6.28
CA GLY A 108 1.60 2.43 7.42
C GLY A 108 1.98 3.88 7.17
N PHE A 109 2.45 4.22 5.97
CA PHE A 109 2.75 5.59 5.57
C PHE A 109 1.46 6.38 5.29
N TYR A 110 1.42 7.65 5.71
CA TYR A 110 0.29 8.56 5.56
C TYR A 110 0.68 9.82 4.78
N LEU A 111 0.20 9.95 3.56
CA LEU A 111 0.41 11.15 2.75
C LEU A 111 -0.27 12.40 3.33
N ARG A 112 -1.35 12.21 4.08
CA ARG A 112 -2.01 13.29 4.82
C ARG A 112 -1.09 13.93 5.85
N SER A 113 -0.29 13.13 6.56
CA SER A 113 0.72 13.66 7.49
C SER A 113 1.82 14.41 6.74
N VAL A 114 2.25 13.93 5.55
CA VAL A 114 3.24 14.67 4.74
C VAL A 114 2.71 16.05 4.36
N ALA A 115 1.46 16.14 3.90
CA ALA A 115 0.85 17.40 3.51
C ALA A 115 0.75 18.38 4.69
N HIS A 116 0.34 17.89 5.85
CA HIS A 116 0.27 18.67 7.08
C HIS A 116 1.66 19.14 7.53
N ASP A 117 2.62 18.20 7.64
CA ASP A 117 3.97 18.48 8.13
C ASP A 117 4.73 19.43 7.18
N LEU A 118 4.51 19.31 5.86
CA LEU A 118 5.02 20.26 4.86
C LEU A 118 4.48 21.66 5.12
N GLY A 119 3.18 21.81 5.30
CA GLY A 119 2.54 23.08 5.58
C GLY A 119 2.99 23.71 6.92
N GLU A 120 3.24 22.87 7.94
CA GLU A 120 3.80 23.32 9.22
C GLU A 120 5.26 23.78 9.07
N ALA A 121 6.08 23.02 8.35
CA ALA A 121 7.48 23.39 8.11
C ALA A 121 7.63 24.71 7.33
N LEU A 122 6.68 24.99 6.44
CA LEU A 122 6.62 26.25 5.67
C LEU A 122 5.90 27.39 6.41
N GLY A 123 5.30 27.11 7.59
CA GLY A 123 4.59 28.10 8.41
C GLY A 123 3.22 28.54 7.88
N CYS A 124 2.81 28.08 6.71
CA CYS A 124 1.57 28.53 6.04
C CYS A 124 0.38 27.56 6.22
N GLY A 125 0.61 26.34 6.71
CA GLY A 125 -0.37 25.27 6.68
C GLY A 125 -0.41 24.54 5.33
N GLY A 126 -0.87 23.28 5.37
CA GLY A 126 -1.00 22.44 4.18
C GLY A 126 -1.96 21.29 4.44
N TYR A 127 -2.62 20.83 3.42
CA TYR A 127 -3.49 19.66 3.46
C TYR A 127 -3.41 18.86 2.15
N LEU A 128 -3.75 17.60 2.24
CA LEU A 128 -3.83 16.73 1.08
C LEU A 128 -5.13 17.00 0.33
N LYS A 129 -5.02 17.61 -0.85
CA LYS A 129 -6.16 17.98 -1.69
C LYS A 129 -6.65 16.80 -2.51
N GLU A 130 -5.73 16.12 -3.20
CA GLU A 130 -6.04 14.96 -4.02
C GLU A 130 -5.02 13.84 -3.79
N LEU A 131 -5.50 12.59 -3.89
CA LEU A 131 -4.65 11.41 -3.75
C LEU A 131 -5.07 10.32 -4.73
N VAL A 132 -4.12 9.90 -5.56
CA VAL A 132 -4.28 8.75 -6.45
C VAL A 132 -3.22 7.72 -6.12
N ARG A 133 -3.64 6.48 -5.82
CA ARG A 133 -2.70 5.37 -5.75
C ARG A 133 -2.44 4.83 -7.15
N THR A 134 -1.28 5.13 -7.70
CA THR A 134 -0.91 4.76 -9.07
C THR A 134 -0.35 3.35 -9.18
N LYS A 135 0.17 2.77 -8.04
CA LYS A 135 0.68 1.39 -8.03
C LYS A 135 0.49 0.72 -6.67
N TYR A 136 0.16 -0.56 -6.70
CA TYR A 136 0.13 -1.44 -5.53
C TYR A 136 0.66 -2.83 -5.88
N GLY A 137 1.89 -3.12 -5.52
CA GLY A 137 2.56 -4.35 -5.94
C GLY A 137 2.69 -4.41 -7.47
N ILE A 138 2.06 -5.40 -8.08
CA ILE A 138 2.03 -5.57 -9.54
C ILE A 138 0.92 -4.76 -10.25
N PHE A 139 -0.07 -4.26 -9.50
CA PHE A 139 -1.21 -3.53 -10.05
C PHE A 139 -0.87 -2.07 -10.27
N THR A 140 -1.27 -1.52 -11.42
CA THR A 140 -1.11 -0.11 -11.77
C THR A 140 -2.46 0.53 -12.08
N ALA A 141 -2.55 1.85 -11.94
CA ALA A 141 -3.75 2.59 -12.27
C ALA A 141 -4.14 2.45 -13.77
N ASP A 142 -3.12 2.35 -14.64
CA ASP A 142 -3.34 2.24 -16.10
C ASP A 142 -4.04 0.93 -16.49
N THR A 143 -3.89 -0.12 -15.67
CA THR A 143 -4.55 -1.43 -15.87
C THR A 143 -5.80 -1.60 -15.01
N ALA A 144 -6.16 -0.60 -14.22
CA ALA A 144 -7.35 -0.63 -13.38
C ALA A 144 -8.63 -0.53 -14.23
N VAL A 145 -9.64 -1.28 -13.81
CA VAL A 145 -10.95 -1.25 -14.45
C VAL A 145 -11.87 -0.34 -13.65
N ALA A 146 -12.54 0.59 -14.34
CA ALA A 146 -13.52 1.47 -13.72
C ALA A 146 -14.74 0.69 -13.20
N MET A 147 -15.27 1.09 -12.04
CA MET A 147 -16.41 0.41 -11.41
C MET A 147 -17.64 0.25 -12.33
N PRO A 148 -18.07 1.27 -13.11
CA PRO A 148 -19.22 1.10 -14.02
C PRO A 148 -19.03 -0.05 -15.01
N ARG A 149 -17.81 -0.23 -15.54
CA ARG A 149 -17.51 -1.33 -16.46
C ARG A 149 -17.57 -2.70 -15.79
N LEU A 150 -17.16 -2.79 -14.53
CA LEU A 150 -17.31 -4.04 -13.76
C LEU A 150 -18.77 -4.36 -13.44
N GLU A 151 -19.58 -3.35 -13.15
CA GLU A 151 -21.01 -3.49 -12.92
C GLU A 151 -21.75 -3.96 -14.18
N GLU A 152 -21.41 -3.40 -15.34
CA GLU A 152 -21.91 -3.86 -16.65
C GLU A 152 -21.54 -5.32 -16.91
N ALA A 153 -20.27 -5.68 -16.73
CA ALA A 153 -19.78 -7.04 -16.93
C ALA A 153 -20.41 -8.03 -15.94
N PHE A 154 -20.63 -7.63 -14.69
CA PHE A 154 -21.33 -8.44 -13.70
C PHE A 154 -22.78 -8.72 -14.12
N THR A 155 -23.49 -7.70 -14.57
CA THR A 155 -24.89 -7.82 -15.03
C THR A 155 -24.99 -8.70 -16.27
N ALA A 156 -24.00 -8.63 -17.17
CA ALA A 156 -23.92 -9.48 -18.37
C ALA A 156 -23.42 -10.91 -18.09
N GLY A 157 -22.92 -11.22 -16.88
CA GLY A 157 -22.29 -12.50 -16.56
C GLY A 157 -20.89 -12.68 -17.14
N GLU A 158 -20.25 -11.59 -17.57
CA GLU A 158 -18.96 -11.57 -18.28
C GLU A 158 -17.77 -11.09 -17.40
N LEU A 159 -17.73 -11.51 -16.14
CA LEU A 159 -16.65 -11.11 -15.23
C LEU A 159 -15.30 -11.79 -15.48
N SER A 160 -15.29 -12.93 -16.15
CA SER A 160 -14.10 -13.77 -16.32
C SER A 160 -12.85 -13.02 -16.84
N PRO A 161 -12.95 -12.10 -17.81
CA PRO A 161 -11.80 -11.35 -18.32
C PRO A 161 -11.16 -10.40 -17.29
N PHE A 162 -11.90 -10.03 -16.24
CA PHE A 162 -11.43 -9.11 -15.19
C PHE A 162 -10.87 -9.82 -13.95
N ILE A 163 -10.98 -11.15 -13.90
CA ILE A 163 -10.49 -11.96 -12.79
C ILE A 163 -9.10 -12.46 -13.13
N LEU A 164 -8.11 -11.95 -12.42
CA LEU A 164 -6.73 -12.41 -12.56
C LEU A 164 -6.51 -13.74 -11.82
N PRO A 165 -5.59 -14.59 -12.31
CA PRO A 165 -5.17 -15.79 -11.59
C PRO A 165 -4.72 -15.46 -10.16
N LEU A 166 -5.03 -16.37 -9.21
CA LEU A 166 -4.72 -16.18 -7.78
C LEU A 166 -3.23 -15.97 -7.50
N ASP A 167 -2.37 -16.57 -8.32
CA ASP A 167 -0.92 -16.49 -8.20
C ASP A 167 -0.28 -15.27 -8.86
N SER A 168 -1.06 -14.43 -9.55
CA SER A 168 -0.56 -13.20 -10.16
C SER A 168 0.17 -12.30 -9.17
N VAL A 169 -0.36 -12.18 -7.95
CA VAL A 169 0.25 -11.38 -6.86
C VAL A 169 1.49 -12.03 -6.24
N LEU A 170 1.79 -13.25 -6.61
CA LEU A 170 2.90 -14.07 -6.10
C LEU A 170 4.03 -14.23 -7.13
N SER A 171 4.01 -13.47 -8.23
CA SER A 171 4.97 -13.59 -9.35
C SER A 171 6.44 -13.48 -8.92
N GLY A 172 6.72 -12.77 -7.82
CA GLY A 172 8.06 -12.69 -7.22
C GLY A 172 8.51 -13.95 -6.45
N LEU A 173 7.63 -14.94 -6.25
CA LEU A 173 8.01 -16.22 -5.65
C LEU A 173 8.43 -17.20 -6.73
N ARG A 174 9.42 -18.04 -6.42
CA ARG A 174 9.84 -19.17 -7.24
C ARG A 174 8.67 -20.09 -7.57
N SER A 175 8.65 -20.67 -8.76
CA SER A 175 7.72 -21.74 -9.16
C SER A 175 8.31 -23.13 -8.91
N LEU A 176 7.48 -24.06 -8.45
CA LEU A 176 7.78 -25.49 -8.34
C LEU A 176 6.71 -26.24 -9.13
N GLU A 177 7.12 -26.81 -10.26
CA GLU A 177 6.30 -27.71 -11.05
C GLU A 177 6.41 -29.10 -10.46
N MET A 178 5.29 -29.70 -10.11
CA MET A 178 5.21 -31.03 -9.48
C MET A 178 4.71 -32.04 -10.47
N ASN A 179 5.17 -33.29 -10.31
CA ASN A 179 4.56 -34.43 -10.97
C ASN A 179 3.28 -34.86 -10.24
N GLU A 180 2.59 -35.89 -10.77
CA GLU A 180 1.32 -36.38 -10.20
C GLU A 180 1.48 -36.91 -8.76
N VAL A 181 2.58 -37.61 -8.48
CA VAL A 181 2.87 -38.20 -7.15
C VAL A 181 3.10 -37.05 -6.15
N GLU A 182 3.94 -36.10 -6.50
CA GLU A 182 4.24 -34.90 -5.68
C GLU A 182 2.97 -34.06 -5.43
N THR A 183 2.16 -33.87 -6.47
CA THR A 183 0.87 -33.19 -6.37
C THR A 183 -0.05 -33.85 -5.35
N ARG A 184 -0.11 -35.20 -5.37
CA ARG A 184 -0.93 -35.97 -4.41
C ARG A 184 -0.40 -35.84 -2.99
N ILE A 185 0.93 -35.89 -2.81
CA ILE A 185 1.58 -35.70 -1.50
C ILE A 185 1.19 -34.32 -0.92
N VAL A 186 1.37 -33.25 -1.72
CA VAL A 186 1.10 -31.88 -1.31
C VAL A 186 -0.39 -31.64 -1.05
N ARG A 187 -1.30 -32.16 -1.90
CA ARG A 187 -2.76 -32.07 -1.69
C ARG A 187 -3.19 -32.68 -0.36
N ASN A 188 -2.52 -33.72 0.09
CA ASN A 188 -2.76 -34.36 1.38
C ASN A 188 -2.08 -33.64 2.57
N GLY A 189 -1.56 -32.43 2.36
CA GLY A 189 -0.90 -31.65 3.40
C GLY A 189 0.46 -32.18 3.83
N ARG A 190 1.03 -33.15 3.11
CA ARG A 190 2.31 -33.77 3.46
C ARG A 190 3.48 -33.00 2.86
N PRO A 191 4.64 -32.97 3.55
CA PRO A 191 5.84 -32.35 3.04
C PRO A 191 6.33 -33.01 1.76
N LEU A 192 6.82 -32.21 0.83
CA LEU A 192 7.43 -32.66 -0.41
C LEU A 192 8.93 -32.88 -0.17
N PRO A 193 9.47 -34.08 -0.45
CA PRO A 193 10.91 -34.35 -0.37
C PRO A 193 11.71 -33.45 -1.31
N LEU A 194 12.97 -33.21 -0.94
CA LEU A 194 13.85 -32.28 -1.62
C LEU A 194 14.09 -32.63 -3.08
N ARG A 195 13.47 -31.93 -4.00
CA ARG A 195 13.80 -31.93 -5.43
C ARG A 195 14.60 -30.71 -5.84
N ALA A 196 14.44 -29.62 -5.07
CA ALA A 196 15.14 -28.36 -5.27
C ALA A 196 15.50 -27.76 -3.91
N ARG A 197 16.78 -27.45 -3.71
CA ARG A 197 17.25 -26.75 -2.51
C ARG A 197 16.58 -25.38 -2.43
N GLY A 198 16.20 -24.97 -1.23
CA GLY A 198 15.70 -23.64 -0.89
C GLY A 198 16.44 -23.09 0.32
N GLU A 199 16.24 -21.82 0.59
CA GLU A 199 16.66 -21.21 1.85
C GLU A 199 15.61 -21.45 2.92
N VAL A 200 16.03 -21.65 4.17
CA VAL A 200 15.08 -21.85 5.28
C VAL A 200 14.14 -20.64 5.38
N GLY A 201 12.84 -20.90 5.28
CA GLY A 201 11.81 -19.86 5.26
C GLY A 201 11.41 -19.39 3.86
N GLU A 202 12.12 -19.78 2.81
CA GLU A 202 11.75 -19.49 1.42
C GLU A 202 10.35 -20.00 1.11
N ARG A 203 9.60 -19.21 0.33
CA ARG A 203 8.28 -19.56 -0.18
C ARG A 203 8.34 -19.81 -1.68
N ALA A 204 7.57 -20.77 -2.14
CA ALA A 204 7.42 -21.07 -3.56
C ALA A 204 5.95 -21.29 -3.92
N ARG A 205 5.63 -21.01 -5.19
CA ARG A 205 4.34 -21.35 -5.80
C ARG A 205 4.40 -22.76 -6.31
N ALA A 206 3.43 -23.58 -5.95
CA ALA A 206 3.33 -24.97 -6.37
C ALA A 206 2.30 -25.13 -7.50
N TYR A 207 2.68 -25.86 -8.54
CA TYR A 207 1.83 -26.12 -9.71
C TYR A 207 1.71 -27.61 -9.97
N THR A 208 0.51 -28.00 -10.42
CA THR A 208 0.28 -29.37 -10.91
C THR A 208 0.98 -29.59 -12.26
N PRO A 209 1.06 -30.84 -12.77
CA PRO A 209 1.61 -31.10 -14.10
C PRO A 209 0.89 -30.36 -15.24
N GLU A 210 -0.41 -30.07 -15.05
CA GLU A 210 -1.23 -29.33 -16.01
C GLU A 210 -1.08 -27.80 -15.87
N GLY A 211 -0.11 -27.33 -15.07
CA GLY A 211 0.14 -25.90 -14.85
C GLY A 211 -0.87 -25.20 -13.94
N ARG A 212 -1.72 -25.93 -13.20
CA ARG A 212 -2.69 -25.32 -12.27
C ARG A 212 -2.01 -24.94 -10.96
N PHE A 213 -2.21 -23.71 -10.53
CA PHE A 213 -1.72 -23.26 -9.23
C PHE A 213 -2.40 -24.02 -8.09
N LEU A 214 -1.59 -24.70 -7.29
CA LEU A 214 -2.06 -25.52 -6.16
C LEU A 214 -1.96 -24.77 -4.83
N GLY A 215 -0.94 -23.93 -4.67
CA GLY A 215 -0.74 -23.22 -3.41
C GLY A 215 0.67 -22.71 -3.18
N ILE A 216 0.92 -22.37 -1.92
CA ILE A 216 2.21 -21.87 -1.45
C ILE A 216 2.85 -22.94 -0.58
N LEU A 217 4.09 -23.27 -0.88
CA LEU A 217 4.94 -24.11 -0.04
C LEU A 217 6.00 -23.27 0.64
N ARG A 218 6.43 -23.70 1.82
CA ARG A 218 7.52 -23.08 2.58
C ARG A 218 8.63 -24.10 2.81
N PHE A 219 9.85 -23.71 2.53
CA PHE A 219 11.03 -24.55 2.78
C PHE A 219 11.40 -24.58 4.28
N LYS A 220 11.51 -25.77 4.85
CA LYS A 220 11.90 -26.01 6.26
C LYS A 220 13.07 -26.96 6.34
N GLY A 221 14.23 -26.50 5.86
CA GLY A 221 15.52 -27.21 5.98
C GLY A 221 15.71 -28.39 5.04
N GLN A 222 14.81 -29.36 5.00
CA GLN A 222 14.93 -30.57 4.15
C GLN A 222 13.72 -30.78 3.22
N PHE A 223 12.59 -30.13 3.54
CA PHE A 223 11.32 -30.35 2.85
C PHE A 223 10.60 -29.06 2.54
N TRP A 224 9.84 -29.06 1.46
CA TRP A 224 8.83 -28.04 1.16
C TRP A 224 7.52 -28.42 1.83
N HIS A 225 7.08 -27.64 2.80
CA HIS A 225 5.84 -27.85 3.52
C HIS A 225 4.71 -27.02 2.94
N PRO A 226 3.49 -27.57 2.74
CA PRO A 226 2.32 -26.79 2.40
C PRO A 226 2.08 -25.70 3.47
N GLU A 227 2.07 -24.44 3.05
CA GLU A 227 1.71 -23.29 3.92
C GLU A 227 0.27 -22.87 3.66
N ARG A 228 -0.15 -22.84 2.40
CA ARG A 228 -1.50 -22.52 1.97
C ARG A 228 -1.84 -23.24 0.68
N LEU A 229 -2.90 -24.06 0.70
CA LEU A 229 -3.42 -24.75 -0.48
C LEU A 229 -4.75 -24.15 -0.93
N PHE A 230 -4.95 -24.11 -2.24
CA PHE A 230 -6.16 -23.65 -2.91
C PHE A 230 -6.77 -24.85 -3.67
N LEU A 231 -7.40 -25.74 -2.92
CA LEU A 231 -8.05 -26.91 -3.49
C LEU A 231 -9.46 -26.52 -3.98
N PRO A 232 -9.92 -27.06 -5.13
CA PRO A 232 -11.34 -26.93 -5.49
C PRO A 232 -12.19 -27.46 -4.34
N ARG A 233 -13.29 -26.77 -4.05
CA ARG A 233 -14.31 -27.35 -3.16
C ARG A 233 -14.92 -28.55 -3.90
N THR A 234 -14.78 -29.74 -3.34
CA THR A 234 -15.54 -30.94 -3.73
C THR A 234 -16.99 -30.75 -3.42
#